data_337e1702e17d37abff911e0f0373a686
#
_entry.id   337e1702e17d37abff911e0f0373a686
#
_cell.length_a   1.000
_cell.length_b   1.000
_cell.length_c   1.000
_cell.angle_alpha   90.00
_cell.angle_beta   90.00
_cell.angle_gamma   90.00
#
_symmetry.space_group_name_H-M   'P 1'
#
loop_
_entity.id
_entity.type
_entity.pdbx_description
1 polymer ?
#
loop_
_entity_poly.entity_id
_entity_poly.type
_entity_poly.pdbx_seq_one_letter_code
_entity_poly.pdbx_strand_id
1 'polypeptide(L)'
;MAHAIKLNRSAPNLTTSQIHYPLGDALPPLGETLEVAPGVRWLRMGLPFALDHINLWLLRDSIEGVEGWTIIDCGISNPETEAAWETIFASQLSGLPILRVIVTHMHPDHVGLAKWLCERWQAPLWMSMADYLTAQWLSNKEGGAAIGAKMGSGGSADHLERHGLNSAEDLALIRGRSDYYSRMVPGMPPRYRRLMEGDVITIGGQLWRVQMGYGHAPEHATLRSEEHTSEL
;
A
#
# COMPACT_ATOMS: atom_id res chain seq x y z
N MET A 1 -13.68 50.36 -1.51
CA MET A 1 -13.73 49.82 -0.16
C MET A 1 -14.12 48.35 -0.25
N ALA A 2 -13.15 47.47 -0.13
CA ALA A 2 -13.38 46.03 -0.20
C ALA A 2 -13.58 45.49 1.23
N HIS A 3 -14.78 44.95 1.49
CA HIS A 3 -15.10 44.28 2.75
C HIS A 3 -14.45 42.89 2.78
N ALA A 4 -13.46 42.73 3.65
CA ALA A 4 -12.88 41.42 3.94
C ALA A 4 -13.84 40.63 4.82
N ILE A 5 -14.36 39.52 4.27
CA ILE A 5 -15.17 38.55 5.02
C ILE A 5 -14.20 37.76 5.90
N LYS A 6 -14.21 38.01 7.21
CA LYS A 6 -13.56 37.15 8.21
C LYS A 6 -14.36 35.85 8.35
N LEU A 7 -13.86 34.79 7.73
CA LEU A 7 -14.32 33.43 8.01
C LEU A 7 -13.79 32.99 9.37
N ASN A 8 -14.63 33.15 10.41
CA ASN A 8 -14.36 32.60 11.74
C ASN A 8 -14.70 31.11 11.72
N ARG A 9 -13.77 30.25 11.26
CA ARG A 9 -13.85 28.79 11.41
C ARG A 9 -13.06 28.41 12.65
N SER A 10 -13.69 28.44 13.81
CA SER A 10 -13.22 27.65 14.95
C SER A 10 -13.54 26.17 14.64
N ALA A 11 -12.55 25.45 14.09
CA ALA A 11 -12.61 24.01 14.10
C ALA A 11 -12.71 23.55 15.56
N PRO A 12 -13.60 22.57 15.90
CA PRO A 12 -13.63 22.04 17.23
C PRO A 12 -12.23 21.48 17.55
N ASN A 13 -11.59 22.01 18.59
CA ASN A 13 -10.38 21.43 19.15
C ASN A 13 -10.76 20.06 19.72
N LEU A 14 -10.61 19.02 18.92
CA LEU A 14 -10.60 17.65 19.44
C LEU A 14 -9.36 17.54 20.33
N THR A 15 -9.55 17.56 21.62
CA THR A 15 -8.47 17.29 22.56
C THR A 15 -8.09 15.82 22.42
N THR A 16 -6.80 15.49 22.49
CA THR A 16 -6.29 14.11 22.40
C THR A 16 -6.95 13.15 23.41
N SER A 17 -7.55 13.69 24.46
CA SER A 17 -8.34 12.94 25.45
C SER A 17 -9.68 12.35 24.93
N GLN A 18 -10.13 12.73 23.73
CA GLN A 18 -11.35 12.20 23.09
C GLN A 18 -11.05 11.06 22.11
N ILE A 19 -9.77 10.80 21.80
CA ILE A 19 -9.37 9.71 20.90
C ILE A 19 -9.09 8.47 21.76
N HIS A 20 -9.87 7.42 21.55
CA HIS A 20 -9.64 6.10 22.17
C HIS A 20 -8.77 5.25 21.25
N TYR A 21 -7.66 4.72 21.80
CA TYR A 21 -6.75 3.80 21.14
C TYR A 21 -6.98 2.39 21.69
N PRO A 22 -7.78 1.54 21.02
CA PRO A 22 -8.21 0.25 21.60
C PRO A 22 -7.04 -0.73 21.80
N LEU A 23 -5.97 -0.60 21.04
CA LEU A 23 -4.78 -1.44 21.14
C LEU A 23 -3.66 -0.82 22.02
N GLY A 24 -3.83 0.44 22.47
CA GLY A 24 -2.79 1.15 23.23
C GLY A 24 -1.48 1.21 22.44
N ASP A 25 -0.39 0.76 23.09
CA ASP A 25 0.96 0.72 22.52
C ASP A 25 1.33 -0.64 21.89
N ALA A 26 0.35 -1.54 21.73
CA ALA A 26 0.62 -2.86 21.14
C ALA A 26 1.01 -2.73 19.67
N LEU A 27 2.13 -3.36 19.30
CA LEU A 27 2.66 -3.41 17.93
C LEU A 27 2.99 -4.85 17.56
N PRO A 28 2.61 -5.35 16.39
CA PRO A 28 3.05 -6.67 15.96
C PRO A 28 4.56 -6.67 15.70
N PRO A 29 5.31 -7.63 16.31
CA PRO A 29 6.73 -7.83 15.94
C PRO A 29 6.87 -8.22 14.46
N LEU A 30 8.08 -8.01 13.90
CA LEU A 30 8.38 -8.45 12.54
C LEU A 30 8.20 -9.97 12.40
N GLY A 31 7.47 -10.41 11.39
CA GLY A 31 7.16 -11.83 11.19
C GLY A 31 5.99 -12.36 12.02
N GLU A 32 5.31 -11.51 12.78
CA GLU A 32 4.11 -11.85 13.55
C GLU A 32 2.91 -11.01 13.13
N THR A 33 1.73 -11.39 13.62
CA THR A 33 0.48 -10.66 13.35
C THR A 33 -0.27 -10.38 14.63
N LEU A 34 -0.98 -9.25 14.70
CA LEU A 34 -1.88 -8.89 15.78
C LEU A 34 -3.32 -8.87 15.25
N GLU A 35 -4.21 -9.68 15.84
CA GLU A 35 -5.63 -9.63 15.48
C GLU A 35 -6.27 -8.36 16.04
N VAL A 36 -6.84 -7.53 15.18
CA VAL A 36 -7.44 -6.23 15.54
C VAL A 36 -8.97 -6.26 15.50
N ALA A 37 -9.52 -7.21 14.76
CA ALA A 37 -10.94 -7.54 14.71
C ALA A 37 -11.08 -9.02 14.29
N PRO A 38 -12.21 -9.68 14.47
CA PRO A 38 -12.40 -11.07 14.07
C PRO A 38 -12.01 -11.29 12.62
N GLY A 39 -10.97 -12.12 12.38
CA GLY A 39 -10.44 -12.42 11.05
C GLY A 39 -9.65 -11.29 10.37
N VAL A 40 -9.38 -10.19 11.06
CA VAL A 40 -8.54 -9.07 10.54
C VAL A 40 -7.25 -9.00 11.36
N ARG A 41 -6.13 -9.23 10.71
CA ARG A 41 -4.81 -9.22 11.32
C ARG A 41 -3.94 -8.12 10.75
N TRP A 42 -3.36 -7.36 11.65
CA TRP A 42 -2.35 -6.35 11.37
C TRP A 42 -0.96 -6.95 11.45
N LEU A 43 -0.09 -6.58 10.51
CA LEU A 43 1.33 -6.89 10.51
C LEU A 43 2.14 -5.67 10.08
N ARG A 44 3.42 -5.66 10.40
CA ARG A 44 4.34 -4.56 10.04
C ARG A 44 5.56 -5.11 9.33
N MET A 45 6.00 -4.38 8.30
CA MET A 45 7.26 -4.66 7.59
C MET A 45 8.18 -3.45 7.72
N GLY A 46 9.48 -3.71 7.85
CA GLY A 46 10.50 -2.67 7.93
C GLY A 46 10.68 -1.93 6.61
N LEU A 47 11.01 -0.64 6.70
CA LEU A 47 11.38 0.20 5.56
C LEU A 47 12.73 0.85 5.82
N PRO A 48 13.60 0.97 4.79
CA PRO A 48 14.93 1.60 4.92
C PRO A 48 14.84 3.13 4.75
N PHE A 49 13.83 3.78 5.34
CA PHE A 49 13.53 5.20 5.17
C PHE A 49 13.35 5.90 6.52
N ALA A 50 13.06 7.21 6.51
CA ALA A 50 12.68 7.93 7.71
C ALA A 50 11.36 7.43 8.30
N LEU A 51 10.39 7.03 7.46
CA LEU A 51 9.30 6.16 7.84
C LEU A 51 9.86 4.73 7.87
N ASP A 52 10.08 4.19 9.05
CA ASP A 52 10.81 2.93 9.27
C ASP A 52 9.97 1.66 9.10
N HIS A 53 8.66 1.82 8.84
CA HIS A 53 7.75 0.68 8.68
C HIS A 53 6.54 1.00 7.80
N ILE A 54 5.91 -0.07 7.30
CA ILE A 54 4.61 -0.06 6.66
C ILE A 54 3.66 -1.05 7.35
N ASN A 55 2.39 -0.69 7.44
CA ASN A 55 1.33 -1.54 7.96
C ASN A 55 0.64 -2.28 6.83
N LEU A 56 0.55 -3.60 6.97
CA LEU A 56 -0.08 -4.51 6.02
C LEU A 56 -1.15 -5.32 6.74
N TRP A 57 -2.00 -6.03 5.98
CA TRP A 57 -3.13 -6.72 6.56
C TRP A 57 -3.32 -8.11 5.97
N LEU A 58 -3.79 -9.03 6.83
CA LEU A 58 -4.32 -10.34 6.45
C LEU A 58 -5.79 -10.39 6.87
N LEU A 59 -6.68 -10.68 5.94
CA LEU A 59 -8.09 -10.87 6.19
C LEU A 59 -8.45 -12.34 5.98
N ARG A 60 -9.08 -12.95 6.98
CA ARG A 60 -9.63 -14.31 6.84
C ARG A 60 -10.63 -14.31 5.70
N ASP A 61 -10.56 -15.32 4.84
CA ASP A 61 -11.35 -15.34 3.61
C ASP A 61 -11.79 -16.76 3.24
N SER A 62 -12.81 -16.85 2.38
CA SER A 62 -13.25 -18.08 1.75
C SER A 62 -13.67 -17.78 0.33
N ILE A 63 -13.06 -18.45 -0.64
CA ILE A 63 -13.36 -18.29 -2.07
C ILE A 63 -13.71 -19.66 -2.63
N GLU A 64 -14.91 -19.80 -3.21
CA GLU A 64 -15.39 -21.07 -3.80
C GLU A 64 -15.30 -22.26 -2.84
N GLY A 65 -15.53 -22.01 -1.55
CA GLY A 65 -15.46 -23.04 -0.50
C GLY A 65 -14.05 -23.37 -0.01
N VAL A 66 -13.02 -22.71 -0.53
CA VAL A 66 -11.64 -22.83 -0.04
C VAL A 66 -11.38 -21.77 1.02
N GLU A 67 -11.08 -22.22 2.23
CA GLU A 67 -10.71 -21.36 3.34
C GLU A 67 -9.26 -20.86 3.20
N GLY A 68 -9.00 -19.61 3.51
CA GLY A 68 -7.66 -19.04 3.39
C GLY A 68 -7.58 -17.60 3.89
N TRP A 69 -6.67 -16.85 3.29
CA TRP A 69 -6.39 -15.45 3.63
C TRP A 69 -6.30 -14.57 2.38
N THR A 70 -6.80 -13.35 2.49
CA THR A 70 -6.55 -12.27 1.55
C THR A 70 -5.45 -11.38 2.13
N ILE A 71 -4.38 -11.11 1.35
CA ILE A 71 -3.36 -10.12 1.68
C ILE A 71 -3.82 -8.74 1.19
N ILE A 72 -3.63 -7.71 2.03
CA ILE A 72 -3.74 -6.31 1.62
C ILE A 72 -2.37 -5.66 1.76
N ASP A 73 -1.78 -5.27 0.64
CA ASP A 73 -0.44 -4.76 0.43
C ASP A 73 0.68 -5.74 0.78
N CYS A 74 1.88 -5.54 0.19
CA CYS A 74 2.90 -6.58 0.07
C CYS A 74 4.23 -6.24 0.78
N GLY A 75 4.51 -4.97 1.04
CA GLY A 75 5.84 -4.50 1.45
C GLY A 75 6.81 -4.34 0.27
N ILE A 76 7.98 -3.77 0.52
CA ILE A 76 9.04 -3.62 -0.48
C ILE A 76 9.70 -4.97 -0.79
N SER A 77 10.23 -5.13 -2.00
CA SER A 77 11.02 -6.30 -2.36
C SER A 77 12.44 -6.18 -1.79
N ASN A 78 12.66 -6.88 -0.68
CA ASN A 78 13.98 -7.12 -0.11
C ASN A 78 13.99 -8.44 0.68
N PRO A 79 15.19 -9.00 0.97
CA PRO A 79 15.30 -10.28 1.69
C PRO A 79 14.66 -10.28 3.08
N GLU A 80 14.66 -9.14 3.79
CA GLU A 80 14.10 -9.01 5.13
C GLU A 80 12.56 -9.12 5.10
N THR A 81 11.92 -8.44 4.17
CA THR A 81 10.46 -8.51 3.98
C THR A 81 10.02 -9.90 3.51
N GLU A 82 10.78 -10.53 2.60
CA GLU A 82 10.52 -11.90 2.16
C GLU A 82 10.64 -12.90 3.33
N ALA A 83 11.69 -12.79 4.16
CA ALA A 83 11.87 -13.65 5.33
C ALA A 83 10.77 -13.46 6.37
N ALA A 84 10.30 -12.22 6.57
CA ALA A 84 9.18 -11.93 7.46
C ALA A 84 7.88 -12.57 6.95
N TRP A 85 7.59 -12.49 5.65
CA TRP A 85 6.46 -13.19 5.04
C TRP A 85 6.56 -14.70 5.19
N GLU A 86 7.73 -15.33 4.93
CA GLU A 86 7.90 -16.78 5.12
C GLU A 86 7.67 -17.20 6.59
N THR A 87 8.09 -16.37 7.55
CA THR A 87 7.81 -16.60 8.98
C THR A 87 6.30 -16.56 9.26
N ILE A 88 5.59 -15.57 8.71
CA ILE A 88 4.13 -15.45 8.83
C ILE A 88 3.45 -16.68 8.21
N PHE A 89 3.87 -17.10 7.01
CA PHE A 89 3.29 -18.25 6.33
C PHE A 89 3.47 -19.54 7.13
N ALA A 90 4.61 -19.71 7.75
CA ALA A 90 4.91 -20.91 8.55
C ALA A 90 4.12 -20.98 9.87
N SER A 91 3.84 -19.84 10.50
CA SER A 91 3.35 -19.81 11.88
C SER A 91 2.00 -19.12 12.11
N GLN A 92 1.59 -18.18 11.24
CA GLN A 92 0.45 -17.31 11.51
C GLN A 92 -0.80 -17.63 10.68
N LEU A 93 -0.68 -18.42 9.59
CA LEU A 93 -1.79 -18.71 8.69
C LEU A 93 -2.64 -19.92 9.10
N SER A 94 -2.27 -20.64 10.17
CA SER A 94 -2.93 -21.90 10.58
C SER A 94 -2.96 -22.97 9.47
N GLY A 95 -1.91 -23.02 8.64
CA GLY A 95 -1.80 -23.96 7.52
C GLY A 95 -2.69 -23.63 6.31
N LEU A 96 -3.32 -22.46 6.28
CA LEU A 96 -4.25 -22.07 5.22
C LEU A 96 -3.55 -21.26 4.13
N PRO A 97 -4.01 -21.36 2.86
CA PRO A 97 -3.40 -20.67 1.73
C PRO A 97 -3.74 -19.18 1.67
N ILE A 98 -2.95 -18.43 0.89
CA ILE A 98 -3.34 -17.11 0.40
C ILE A 98 -4.22 -17.30 -0.84
N LEU A 99 -5.41 -16.70 -0.82
CA LEU A 99 -6.41 -16.84 -1.89
C LEU A 99 -6.36 -15.69 -2.91
N ARG A 100 -5.95 -14.51 -2.49
CA ARG A 100 -5.74 -13.33 -3.35
C ARG A 100 -4.83 -12.30 -2.68
N VAL A 101 -4.25 -11.45 -3.50
CA VAL A 101 -3.44 -10.30 -3.09
C VAL A 101 -4.13 -9.05 -3.61
N ILE A 102 -4.52 -8.16 -2.71
CA ILE A 102 -5.08 -6.84 -3.04
C ILE A 102 -3.99 -5.81 -2.76
N VAL A 103 -3.71 -4.95 -3.74
CA VAL A 103 -2.75 -3.85 -3.58
C VAL A 103 -3.49 -2.53 -3.69
N THR A 104 -3.31 -1.69 -2.68
CA THR A 104 -4.00 -0.41 -2.57
C THR A 104 -3.54 0.58 -3.63
N HIS A 105 -2.24 0.66 -3.89
CA HIS A 105 -1.67 1.56 -4.88
C HIS A 105 -0.23 1.18 -5.28
N MET A 106 0.36 1.92 -6.20
CA MET A 106 1.58 1.56 -6.90
C MET A 106 2.89 1.82 -6.13
N HIS A 107 2.88 2.44 -4.95
CA HIS A 107 4.13 2.73 -4.23
C HIS A 107 4.85 1.46 -3.81
N PRO A 108 6.21 1.46 -3.84
CA PRO A 108 7.00 0.24 -3.63
C PRO A 108 6.76 -0.48 -2.32
N ASP A 109 6.48 0.25 -1.25
CA ASP A 109 6.18 -0.29 0.08
C ASP A 109 4.81 -0.99 0.16
N HIS A 110 3.96 -0.83 -0.85
CA HIS A 110 2.68 -1.51 -1.00
C HIS A 110 2.74 -2.63 -2.05
N VAL A 111 3.34 -2.38 -3.23
CA VAL A 111 3.29 -3.29 -4.37
C VAL A 111 4.56 -4.15 -4.54
N GLY A 112 5.62 -3.86 -3.81
CA GLY A 112 6.96 -4.38 -4.07
C GLY A 112 7.06 -5.90 -4.22
N LEU A 113 6.47 -6.66 -3.32
CA LEU A 113 6.45 -8.12 -3.36
C LEU A 113 5.22 -8.74 -4.03
N ALA A 114 4.36 -7.93 -4.72
CA ALA A 114 3.12 -8.44 -5.31
C ALA A 114 3.37 -9.62 -6.28
N LYS A 115 4.40 -9.52 -7.14
CA LYS A 115 4.74 -10.60 -8.06
C LYS A 115 5.15 -11.86 -7.33
N TRP A 116 6.07 -11.76 -6.36
CA TRP A 116 6.55 -12.88 -5.57
C TRP A 116 5.42 -13.57 -4.80
N LEU A 117 4.54 -12.81 -4.13
CA LEU A 117 3.39 -13.35 -3.40
C LEU A 117 2.41 -14.07 -4.32
N CYS A 118 2.07 -13.46 -5.46
CA CYS A 118 1.18 -14.07 -6.44
C CYS A 118 1.75 -15.37 -7.04
N GLU A 119 3.04 -15.41 -7.34
CA GLU A 119 3.73 -16.60 -7.84
C GLU A 119 3.84 -17.68 -6.77
N ARG A 120 4.20 -17.31 -5.53
CA ARG A 120 4.36 -18.20 -4.37
C ARG A 120 3.08 -18.98 -4.07
N TRP A 121 1.93 -18.32 -4.17
CA TRP A 121 0.62 -18.86 -3.79
C TRP A 121 -0.30 -19.16 -4.97
N GLN A 122 0.11 -18.88 -6.20
CA GLN A 122 -0.74 -18.94 -7.41
C GLN A 122 -2.04 -18.11 -7.23
N ALA A 123 -1.92 -17.02 -6.45
CA ALA A 123 -3.02 -16.15 -6.09
C ALA A 123 -3.16 -14.98 -7.06
N PRO A 124 -4.38 -14.56 -7.43
CA PRO A 124 -4.60 -13.42 -8.32
C PRO A 124 -4.26 -12.09 -7.63
N LEU A 125 -3.64 -11.18 -8.39
CA LEU A 125 -3.51 -9.77 -8.01
C LEU A 125 -4.81 -9.02 -8.29
N TRP A 126 -5.23 -8.17 -7.34
CA TRP A 126 -6.32 -7.23 -7.49
C TRP A 126 -5.79 -5.82 -7.25
N MET A 127 -6.01 -4.90 -8.18
CA MET A 127 -5.46 -3.55 -8.12
C MET A 127 -6.23 -2.61 -9.06
N SER A 128 -6.16 -1.30 -8.84
CA SER A 128 -6.68 -0.35 -9.82
C SER A 128 -5.91 -0.41 -11.14
N MET A 129 -6.54 0.01 -12.23
CA MET A 129 -5.88 -0.03 -13.54
C MET A 129 -4.74 0.99 -13.65
N ALA A 130 -4.96 2.20 -13.16
CA ALA A 130 -3.97 3.27 -13.26
C ALA A 130 -2.71 2.91 -12.47
N ASP A 131 -2.86 2.39 -11.26
CA ASP A 131 -1.74 2.00 -10.41
C ASP A 131 -1.03 0.75 -10.92
N TYR A 132 -1.78 -0.25 -11.43
CA TYR A 132 -1.16 -1.43 -12.04
C TYR A 132 -0.29 -1.07 -13.25
N LEU A 133 -0.83 -0.26 -14.19
CA LEU A 133 -0.08 0.15 -15.38
C LEU A 133 1.13 1.02 -15.02
N THR A 134 1.00 1.89 -14.03
CA THR A 134 2.11 2.71 -13.54
C THR A 134 3.20 1.83 -12.92
N ALA A 135 2.83 0.89 -12.04
CA ALA A 135 3.77 -0.06 -11.44
C ALA A 135 4.44 -0.95 -12.49
N GLN A 136 3.67 -1.50 -13.43
CA GLN A 136 4.17 -2.31 -14.55
C GLN A 136 5.19 -1.54 -15.40
N TRP A 137 4.94 -0.28 -15.64
CA TRP A 137 5.81 0.57 -16.43
C TRP A 137 7.10 0.96 -15.70
N LEU A 138 6.98 1.39 -14.43
CA LEU A 138 8.14 1.80 -13.62
C LEU A 138 9.04 0.62 -13.20
N SER A 139 8.49 -0.58 -13.08
CA SER A 139 9.26 -1.80 -12.77
C SER A 139 10.06 -2.34 -13.94
N ASN A 140 9.77 -1.90 -15.18
CA ASN A 140 10.49 -2.33 -16.39
C ASN A 140 11.90 -1.70 -16.42
N LYS A 141 12.93 -2.54 -16.27
CA LYS A 141 14.34 -2.11 -16.22
C LYS A 141 14.83 -1.47 -17.52
N GLU A 142 14.30 -1.88 -18.68
CA GLU A 142 14.75 -1.37 -19.99
C GLU A 142 14.04 -0.07 -20.39
N GLY A 143 12.74 0.05 -20.14
CA GLY A 143 11.94 1.26 -20.42
C GLY A 143 11.79 2.18 -19.23
N GLY A 144 11.58 1.62 -18.03
CA GLY A 144 11.34 2.34 -16.79
C GLY A 144 12.55 3.17 -16.32
N ALA A 145 13.78 2.66 -16.49
CA ALA A 145 14.98 3.40 -16.11
C ALA A 145 15.22 4.63 -17.02
N ALA A 146 14.99 4.51 -18.34
CA ALA A 146 15.13 5.64 -19.27
C ALA A 146 14.04 6.70 -19.07
N ILE A 147 12.84 6.29 -18.66
CA ILE A 147 11.71 7.18 -18.38
C ILE A 147 11.72 7.65 -16.94
N GLY A 148 12.11 6.80 -15.99
CA GLY A 148 12.38 7.19 -14.61
C GLY A 148 13.43 8.30 -14.52
N ALA A 149 14.44 8.30 -15.41
CA ALA A 149 15.38 9.40 -15.54
C ALA A 149 14.75 10.70 -16.07
N LYS A 150 13.71 10.61 -16.93
CA LYS A 150 13.06 11.78 -17.55
C LYS A 150 11.78 12.22 -16.86
N MET A 151 10.98 11.29 -16.35
CA MET A 151 9.67 11.56 -15.73
C MET A 151 9.63 11.23 -14.21
N GLY A 152 10.53 10.36 -13.73
CA GLY A 152 10.69 10.03 -12.32
C GLY A 152 11.68 10.97 -11.63
N SER A 153 12.80 10.41 -11.14
CA SER A 153 13.77 11.17 -10.33
C SER A 153 14.44 12.33 -11.08
N GLY A 154 14.74 12.16 -12.38
CA GLY A 154 15.31 13.24 -13.19
C GLY A 154 14.31 14.37 -13.41
N GLY A 155 13.09 14.06 -13.80
CA GLY A 155 12.01 15.04 -13.95
C GLY A 155 11.61 15.68 -12.64
N SER A 156 11.65 14.94 -11.53
CA SER A 156 11.41 15.49 -10.19
C SER A 156 12.52 16.45 -9.77
N ALA A 157 13.79 16.13 -10.04
CA ALA A 157 14.90 17.04 -9.76
C ALA A 157 14.78 18.36 -10.53
N ASP A 158 14.49 18.29 -11.84
CA ASP A 158 14.31 19.46 -12.69
C ASP A 158 13.08 20.30 -12.29
N HIS A 159 12.01 19.64 -11.81
CA HIS A 159 10.85 20.31 -11.24
C HIS A 159 11.21 21.05 -9.94
N LEU A 160 11.85 20.37 -9.00
CA LEU A 160 12.25 20.94 -7.71
C LEU A 160 13.25 22.07 -7.89
N GLU A 161 14.22 21.95 -8.81
CA GLU A 161 15.17 23.00 -9.16
C GLU A 161 14.46 24.27 -9.66
N ARG A 162 13.48 24.13 -10.56
CA ARG A 162 12.65 25.25 -11.05
C ARG A 162 11.80 25.88 -9.95
N HIS A 163 11.50 25.13 -8.89
CA HIS A 163 10.71 25.59 -7.73
C HIS A 163 11.57 25.97 -6.51
N GLY A 164 12.89 26.14 -6.68
CA GLY A 164 13.76 26.75 -5.70
C GLY A 164 14.67 25.81 -4.91
N LEU A 165 14.72 24.51 -5.22
CA LEU A 165 15.74 23.61 -4.68
C LEU A 165 17.08 23.89 -5.38
N ASN A 166 17.99 24.65 -4.72
CA ASN A 166 19.25 25.10 -5.32
C ASN A 166 20.48 24.29 -4.86
N SER A 167 20.28 23.27 -4.00
CA SER A 167 21.35 22.39 -3.53
C SER A 167 21.76 21.43 -4.64
N ALA A 168 22.96 21.58 -5.16
CA ALA A 168 23.50 20.67 -6.18
C ALA A 168 23.64 19.23 -5.67
N GLU A 169 23.93 19.06 -4.36
CA GLU A 169 24.03 17.76 -3.71
C GLU A 169 22.68 17.05 -3.65
N ASP A 170 21.63 17.74 -3.22
CA ASP A 170 20.27 17.17 -3.15
C ASP A 170 19.74 16.84 -4.54
N LEU A 171 19.97 17.71 -5.53
CA LEU A 171 19.59 17.46 -6.93
C LEU A 171 20.33 16.24 -7.51
N ALA A 172 21.61 16.06 -7.20
CA ALA A 172 22.38 14.89 -7.61
C ALA A 172 21.84 13.60 -6.95
N LEU A 173 21.50 13.65 -5.66
CA LEU A 173 20.87 12.53 -4.95
C LEU A 173 19.53 12.13 -5.57
N ILE A 174 18.69 13.11 -5.91
CA ILE A 174 17.39 12.87 -6.54
C ILE A 174 17.58 12.26 -7.95
N ARG A 175 18.48 12.82 -8.76
CA ARG A 175 18.80 12.30 -10.10
C ARG A 175 19.40 10.88 -10.05
N GLY A 176 20.16 10.56 -9.01
CA GLY A 176 20.74 9.22 -8.79
C GLY A 176 19.72 8.11 -8.45
N ARG A 177 18.45 8.46 -8.21
CA ARG A 177 17.39 7.49 -7.88
C ARG A 177 16.61 6.96 -9.09
N SER A 178 17.17 7.04 -10.30
CA SER A 178 16.46 6.64 -11.54
C SER A 178 15.99 5.20 -11.59
N ASP A 179 16.69 4.28 -10.91
CA ASP A 179 16.37 2.85 -10.80
C ASP A 179 15.74 2.45 -9.45
N TYR A 180 15.43 3.44 -8.59
CA TYR A 180 14.94 3.23 -7.24
C TYR A 180 13.67 2.38 -7.21
N TYR A 181 12.69 2.70 -8.09
CA TYR A 181 11.44 1.96 -8.16
C TYR A 181 11.65 0.51 -8.59
N SER A 182 12.38 0.27 -9.69
CA SER A 182 12.58 -1.08 -10.24
C SER A 182 13.45 -1.99 -9.37
N ARG A 183 14.22 -1.42 -8.42
CA ARG A 183 14.92 -2.21 -7.39
C ARG A 183 13.98 -2.72 -6.32
N MET A 184 12.99 -1.93 -5.91
CA MET A 184 12.03 -2.29 -4.86
C MET A 184 10.78 -2.98 -5.38
N VAL A 185 10.52 -2.88 -6.71
CA VAL A 185 9.44 -3.55 -7.43
C VAL A 185 10.06 -4.25 -8.64
N PRO A 186 10.64 -5.45 -8.48
CA PRO A 186 11.41 -6.12 -9.54
C PRO A 186 10.54 -6.62 -10.69
N GLY A 187 9.23 -6.48 -10.61
CA GLY A 187 8.25 -6.80 -11.64
C GLY A 187 6.85 -6.90 -11.10
N MET A 188 5.89 -6.98 -12.02
CA MET A 188 4.47 -7.14 -11.72
C MET A 188 3.94 -8.49 -12.20
N PRO A 189 2.89 -9.05 -11.59
CA PRO A 189 2.18 -10.19 -12.16
C PRO A 189 1.65 -9.83 -13.56
N PRO A 190 1.69 -10.75 -14.56
CA PRO A 190 1.27 -10.46 -15.93
C PRO A 190 -0.25 -10.29 -16.08
N ARG A 191 -1.01 -10.64 -15.04
CA ARG A 191 -2.48 -10.56 -14.98
C ARG A 191 -2.90 -9.99 -13.65
N TYR A 192 -4.00 -9.22 -13.67
CA TYR A 192 -4.63 -8.70 -12.48
C TYR A 192 -6.14 -8.61 -12.65
N ARG A 193 -6.88 -8.59 -11.55
CA ARG A 193 -8.29 -8.22 -11.52
C ARG A 193 -8.38 -6.73 -11.19
N ARG A 194 -9.07 -5.98 -12.05
CA ARG A 194 -9.26 -4.55 -11.83
C ARG A 194 -10.19 -4.29 -10.65
N LEU A 195 -9.76 -3.36 -9.78
CA LEU A 195 -10.59 -2.70 -8.78
C LEU A 195 -11.10 -1.37 -9.34
N MET A 196 -12.35 -1.04 -9.05
CA MET A 196 -12.98 0.22 -9.46
C MET A 196 -13.67 0.87 -8.26
N GLU A 197 -13.86 2.19 -8.35
CA GLU A 197 -14.69 2.93 -7.39
C GLU A 197 -16.07 2.30 -7.25
N GLY A 198 -16.48 2.06 -6.00
CA GLY A 198 -17.79 1.50 -5.68
C GLY A 198 -17.91 -0.02 -5.80
N ASP A 199 -16.86 -0.73 -6.27
CA ASP A 199 -16.88 -2.20 -6.24
C ASP A 199 -17.14 -2.71 -4.81
N VAL A 200 -17.91 -3.79 -4.71
CA VAL A 200 -18.14 -4.49 -3.45
C VAL A 200 -17.49 -5.86 -3.52
N ILE A 201 -16.61 -6.12 -2.57
CA ILE A 201 -15.85 -7.36 -2.48
C ILE A 201 -16.28 -8.11 -1.22
N THR A 202 -16.62 -9.38 -1.34
CA THR A 202 -16.81 -10.24 -0.16
C THR A 202 -15.46 -10.78 0.29
N ILE A 203 -15.09 -10.55 1.56
CA ILE A 203 -13.92 -11.11 2.21
C ILE A 203 -14.36 -11.64 3.57
N GLY A 204 -14.17 -12.94 3.81
CA GLY A 204 -14.56 -13.57 5.08
C GLY A 204 -16.06 -13.50 5.40
N GLY A 205 -16.91 -13.45 4.38
CA GLY A 205 -18.35 -13.26 4.54
C GLY A 205 -18.80 -11.81 4.75
N GLN A 206 -17.87 -10.87 4.95
CA GLN A 206 -18.16 -9.44 5.10
C GLN A 206 -18.07 -8.71 3.75
N LEU A 207 -18.90 -7.69 3.59
CA LEU A 207 -18.90 -6.83 2.40
C LEU A 207 -17.94 -5.64 2.59
N TRP A 208 -17.03 -5.49 1.65
CA TRP A 208 -16.05 -4.41 1.62
C TRP A 208 -16.25 -3.57 0.37
N ARG A 209 -16.54 -2.29 0.56
CA ARG A 209 -16.66 -1.33 -0.55
C ARG A 209 -15.31 -0.72 -0.88
N VAL A 210 -14.96 -0.73 -2.15
CA VAL A 210 -13.79 -0.03 -2.69
C VAL A 210 -14.11 1.46 -2.81
N GLN A 211 -13.27 2.30 -2.22
CA GLN A 211 -13.30 3.75 -2.37
C GLN A 211 -11.95 4.21 -2.92
N MET A 212 -11.96 5.05 -3.96
CA MET A 212 -10.73 5.54 -4.57
C MET A 212 -10.37 6.93 -4.06
N GLY A 213 -9.11 7.10 -3.64
CA GLY A 213 -8.48 8.38 -3.35
C GLY A 213 -7.63 8.85 -4.54
N TYR A 214 -7.70 10.13 -4.86
CA TYR A 214 -6.95 10.73 -5.98
C TYR A 214 -6.02 11.83 -5.44
N GLY A 215 -4.73 11.59 -5.37
CA GLY A 215 -3.78 12.59 -4.85
C GLY A 215 -2.45 11.97 -4.44
N HIS A 216 -2.48 11.01 -3.53
CA HIS A 216 -1.28 10.27 -3.10
C HIS A 216 -0.76 9.32 -4.18
N ALA A 217 -1.65 8.68 -4.88
CA ALA A 217 -1.41 7.82 -6.04
C ALA A 217 -2.50 8.07 -7.10
N PRO A 218 -2.35 7.58 -8.34
CA PRO A 218 -3.35 7.77 -9.39
C PRO A 218 -4.75 7.32 -9.00
N GLU A 219 -4.89 6.15 -8.38
CA GLU A 219 -6.15 5.56 -7.92
C GLU A 219 -5.92 4.75 -6.64
N HIS A 220 -5.66 5.43 -5.51
CA HIS A 220 -5.44 4.76 -4.23
C HIS A 220 -6.72 4.08 -3.73
N ALA A 221 -6.78 2.74 -3.77
CA ALA A 221 -7.92 1.96 -3.31
C ALA A 221 -7.93 1.86 -1.78
N THR A 222 -9.07 2.15 -1.18
CA THR A 222 -9.36 1.91 0.24
C THR A 222 -10.49 0.90 0.34
N LEU A 223 -10.38 -0.06 1.25
CA LEU A 223 -11.43 -1.04 1.53
C LEU A 223 -12.17 -0.62 2.80
N ARG A 224 -13.44 -0.29 2.67
CA ARG A 224 -14.32 0.06 3.77
C ARG A 224 -15.28 -1.08 4.06
N SER A 225 -15.29 -1.59 5.29
CA SER A 225 -16.31 -2.54 5.73
C SER A 225 -17.67 -1.87 5.79
N GLU A 226 -18.68 -2.48 5.18
CA GLU A 226 -20.05 -2.00 5.22
C GLU A 226 -20.76 -2.32 6.55
N GLU A 227 -20.23 -3.23 7.35
CA GLU A 227 -20.83 -3.63 8.64
C GLU A 227 -20.59 -2.62 9.76
N HIS A 228 -19.62 -1.72 9.61
CA HIS A 228 -19.30 -0.68 10.59
C HIS A 228 -19.89 0.70 10.23
N THR A 229 -20.82 0.77 9.31
CA THR A 229 -21.66 1.96 9.08
C THR A 229 -22.82 1.99 10.08
N SER A 230 -22.54 1.70 11.35
CA SER A 230 -23.54 1.92 12.39
C SER A 230 -23.73 3.41 12.57
N GLU A 231 -24.93 3.85 12.27
CA GLU A 231 -25.68 4.94 12.86
C GLU A 231 -24.90 5.78 13.88
N LEU A 232 -24.38 6.92 13.42
CA LEU A 232 -24.11 8.09 14.25
C LEU A 232 -25.11 9.17 13.90
#